data_55ef6b1015bbc1c21ebce24754f72018
#
_entry.id   55ef6b1015bbc1c21ebce24754f72018
#
_cell.length_a   1.000
_cell.length_b   1.000
_cell.length_c   1.000
_cell.angle_alpha   90.00
_cell.angle_beta   90.00
_cell.angle_gamma   90.00
#
_symmetry.space_group_name_H-M   'P 1'
#
loop_
_entity.id
_entity.type
_entity.pdbx_description
1 polymer ?
#
loop_
_entity_poly.entity_id
_entity_poly.type
_entity_poly.pdbx_seq_one_letter_code
_entity_poly.pdbx_strand_id
1 'polypeptide(L)'
;MEKTSEIYLAGGCFWGTEHFLKQIRGVKHTEVGYANGNTASPTYKEVCTDKTGFAETVKVVYNPQEVSLELLLNLYFQTIDPTSINRQGYDQGTQYRTGIYYTDKADLTIIQNAVCELAKEYSRPLALEVEPLKNFYNAEEYHQNYLDKNPDGYCHLNPKLFELARRANAIPSYKKPSDATLRNKLSPEQYAVTQNNATEPPFHNEYWDETREGIYVDITTGEPLFVSTDKFDSGCGWPS
;
A
#
# COMPACT_ATOMS: atom_id res chain seq x y z
N MET A 1 6.46 -1.44 -23.85
CA MET A 1 5.21 -1.21 -23.11
C MET A 1 5.45 -1.71 -21.70
N GLU A 2 5.16 -0.92 -20.68
CA GLU A 2 5.18 -1.42 -19.31
C GLU A 2 4.18 -2.57 -19.16
N LYS A 3 4.62 -3.67 -18.53
CA LYS A 3 3.74 -4.80 -18.25
C LYS A 3 2.86 -4.43 -17.06
N THR A 4 1.55 -4.33 -17.28
CA THR A 4 0.57 -4.10 -16.22
C THR A 4 -0.22 -5.38 -15.93
N SER A 5 -0.71 -5.50 -14.71
CA SER A 5 -1.65 -6.53 -14.23
C SER A 5 -2.92 -5.85 -13.71
N GLU A 6 -3.98 -6.61 -13.52
CA GLU A 6 -5.24 -6.09 -12.98
C GLU A 6 -5.83 -7.01 -11.91
N ILE A 7 -6.50 -6.42 -10.94
CA ILE A 7 -7.26 -7.10 -9.89
C ILE A 7 -8.51 -6.29 -9.56
N TYR A 8 -9.54 -6.93 -9.06
CA TYR A 8 -10.83 -6.32 -8.75
C TYR A 8 -11.12 -6.51 -7.26
N LEU A 9 -11.27 -5.40 -6.53
CA LEU A 9 -11.35 -5.37 -5.08
C LEU A 9 -12.67 -4.73 -4.63
N ALA A 10 -13.51 -5.50 -3.94
CA ALA A 10 -14.75 -5.05 -3.32
C ALA A 10 -14.55 -4.84 -1.82
N GLY A 11 -14.79 -3.64 -1.31
CA GLY A 11 -14.47 -3.27 0.08
C GLY A 11 -15.43 -2.24 0.67
N GLY A 12 -16.74 -2.47 0.60
CA GLY A 12 -17.75 -1.47 0.98
C GLY A 12 -17.95 -0.43 -0.12
N CYS A 13 -18.25 0.81 0.27
CA CYS A 13 -18.41 1.90 -0.69
C CYS A 13 -17.14 2.09 -1.54
N PHE A 14 -17.27 1.96 -2.84
CA PHE A 14 -16.14 2.02 -3.77
C PHE A 14 -15.47 3.40 -3.87
N TRP A 15 -16.11 4.49 -3.43
CA TRP A 15 -15.48 5.82 -3.43
C TRP A 15 -14.25 5.90 -2.54
N GLY A 16 -14.38 5.42 -1.29
CA GLY A 16 -13.27 5.37 -0.34
C GLY A 16 -12.20 4.36 -0.76
N THR A 17 -12.65 3.19 -1.20
CA THR A 17 -11.78 2.10 -1.67
C THR A 17 -10.96 2.53 -2.89
N GLU A 18 -11.57 3.19 -3.90
CA GLU A 18 -10.87 3.75 -5.05
C GLU A 18 -9.85 4.80 -4.62
N HIS A 19 -10.30 5.78 -3.80
CA HIS A 19 -9.43 6.87 -3.35
C HIS A 19 -8.22 6.36 -2.56
N PHE A 20 -8.38 5.27 -1.80
CA PHE A 20 -7.27 4.61 -1.12
C PHE A 20 -6.31 3.93 -2.10
N LEU A 21 -6.82 3.06 -2.97
CA LEU A 21 -6.00 2.22 -3.85
C LEU A 21 -5.19 3.05 -4.84
N LYS A 22 -5.74 4.13 -5.37
CA LYS A 22 -5.04 5.03 -6.31
C LYS A 22 -3.88 5.82 -5.69
N GLN A 23 -3.79 5.92 -4.33
CA GLN A 23 -2.66 6.54 -3.65
C GLN A 23 -1.41 5.65 -3.62
N ILE A 24 -1.57 4.35 -3.87
CA ILE A 24 -0.48 3.38 -3.79
C ILE A 24 0.43 3.56 -5.01
N ARG A 25 1.72 3.81 -4.78
CA ARG A 25 2.69 3.89 -5.88
C ARG A 25 2.70 2.57 -6.67
N GLY A 26 2.65 2.66 -7.99
CA GLY A 26 2.56 1.50 -8.88
C GLY A 26 1.15 1.20 -9.37
N VAL A 27 0.10 1.71 -8.72
CA VAL A 27 -1.24 1.72 -9.28
C VAL A 27 -1.27 2.76 -10.41
N LYS A 28 -1.63 2.34 -11.60
CA LYS A 28 -1.61 3.14 -12.83
C LYS A 28 -2.98 3.69 -13.18
N HIS A 29 -4.03 2.92 -12.87
CA HIS A 29 -5.40 3.29 -13.19
C HIS A 29 -6.39 2.58 -12.27
N THR A 30 -7.50 3.25 -11.95
CA THR A 30 -8.63 2.68 -11.23
C THR A 30 -9.93 2.99 -11.96
N GLU A 31 -10.89 2.08 -11.89
CA GLU A 31 -12.27 2.25 -12.36
C GLU A 31 -13.21 1.68 -11.31
N VAL A 32 -14.24 2.41 -10.91
CA VAL A 32 -15.28 1.88 -10.03
C VAL A 32 -16.42 1.27 -10.86
N GLY A 33 -16.97 0.18 -10.35
CA GLY A 33 -18.02 -0.56 -11.06
C GLY A 33 -18.69 -1.61 -10.19
N TYR A 34 -19.39 -2.48 -10.86
CA TYR A 34 -20.22 -3.55 -10.28
C TYR A 34 -19.73 -4.89 -10.78
N ALA A 35 -19.31 -5.79 -9.85
CA ALA A 35 -18.74 -7.08 -10.18
C ALA A 35 -19.60 -8.25 -9.69
N ASN A 36 -19.48 -9.37 -10.42
CA ASN A 36 -19.99 -10.70 -10.06
C ASN A 36 -21.50 -10.75 -9.76
N GLY A 37 -22.29 -9.98 -10.47
CA GLY A 37 -23.74 -10.03 -10.37
C GLY A 37 -24.40 -10.94 -11.41
N ASN A 38 -25.73 -10.95 -11.41
CA ASN A 38 -26.56 -11.88 -12.16
C ASN A 38 -27.41 -11.23 -13.28
N THR A 39 -27.23 -9.92 -13.53
CA THR A 39 -27.91 -9.19 -14.60
C THR A 39 -26.91 -8.55 -15.56
N ALA A 40 -27.35 -8.08 -16.72
CA ALA A 40 -26.50 -7.33 -17.65
C ALA A 40 -26.66 -5.83 -17.44
N SER A 41 -25.54 -5.09 -17.52
CA SER A 41 -25.50 -3.63 -17.51
C SER A 41 -26.37 -2.97 -16.43
N PRO A 42 -26.17 -3.28 -15.14
CA PRO A 42 -26.99 -2.75 -14.07
C PRO A 42 -26.77 -1.25 -13.90
N THR A 43 -27.80 -0.55 -13.49
CA THR A 43 -27.69 0.81 -12.95
C THR A 43 -27.41 0.78 -11.46
N TYR A 44 -26.85 1.86 -10.89
CA TYR A 44 -26.65 1.98 -9.45
C TYR A 44 -27.92 1.72 -8.64
N LYS A 45 -29.06 2.25 -9.11
CA LYS A 45 -30.35 2.04 -8.45
C LYS A 45 -30.75 0.58 -8.36
N GLU A 46 -30.47 -0.20 -9.41
CA GLU A 46 -30.76 -1.63 -9.45
C GLU A 46 -29.82 -2.40 -8.51
N VAL A 47 -28.55 -2.04 -8.46
CA VAL A 47 -27.56 -2.65 -7.55
C VAL A 47 -27.99 -2.42 -6.08
N CYS A 48 -28.47 -1.26 -5.72
CA CYS A 48 -28.97 -0.94 -4.38
C CYS A 48 -30.25 -1.69 -3.98
N THR A 49 -30.86 -2.46 -4.86
CA THR A 49 -32.06 -3.26 -4.51
C THR A 49 -31.73 -4.62 -3.88
N ASP A 50 -30.45 -4.98 -3.75
CA ASP A 50 -29.96 -6.31 -3.32
C ASP A 50 -30.36 -7.49 -4.26
N LYS A 51 -31.03 -7.23 -5.37
CA LYS A 51 -31.57 -8.27 -6.27
C LYS A 51 -30.61 -8.67 -7.39
N THR A 52 -29.68 -7.78 -7.73
CA THR A 52 -28.74 -7.98 -8.86
C THR A 52 -27.52 -8.79 -8.46
N GLY A 53 -27.26 -8.94 -7.17
CA GLY A 53 -26.12 -9.68 -6.64
C GLY A 53 -24.75 -9.08 -6.97
N PHE A 54 -24.69 -7.84 -7.47
CA PHE A 54 -23.41 -7.17 -7.71
C PHE A 54 -22.76 -6.65 -6.43
N ALA A 55 -21.41 -6.67 -6.40
CA ALA A 55 -20.62 -5.93 -5.42
C ALA A 55 -20.12 -4.61 -6.01
N GLU A 56 -20.15 -3.53 -5.23
CA GLU A 56 -19.37 -2.33 -5.51
C GLU A 56 -17.88 -2.69 -5.50
N THR A 57 -17.20 -2.46 -6.60
CA THR A 57 -15.88 -3.01 -6.84
C THR A 57 -14.99 -1.98 -7.53
N VAL A 58 -13.73 -1.94 -7.14
CA VAL A 58 -12.69 -1.16 -7.81
C VAL A 58 -11.86 -2.09 -8.67
N LYS A 59 -11.82 -1.83 -9.98
CA LYS A 59 -10.81 -2.38 -10.86
C LYS A 59 -9.51 -1.63 -10.65
N VAL A 60 -8.43 -2.34 -10.41
CA VAL A 60 -7.10 -1.79 -10.17
C VAL A 60 -6.14 -2.29 -11.23
N VAL A 61 -5.60 -1.40 -12.03
CA VAL A 61 -4.53 -1.69 -12.99
C VAL A 61 -3.21 -1.22 -12.38
N TYR A 62 -2.25 -2.10 -12.23
CA TYR A 62 -0.99 -1.81 -11.54
C TYR A 62 0.23 -2.36 -12.27
N ASN A 63 1.41 -1.79 -11.98
CA ASN A 63 2.70 -2.29 -12.44
C ASN A 63 3.27 -3.23 -11.37
N PRO A 64 3.39 -4.55 -11.64
CA PRO A 64 3.88 -5.52 -10.66
C PRO A 64 5.36 -5.35 -10.29
N GLN A 65 6.12 -4.55 -11.02
CA GLN A 65 7.50 -4.19 -10.66
C GLN A 65 7.58 -3.03 -9.65
N GLU A 66 6.51 -2.26 -9.48
CA GLU A 66 6.44 -1.15 -8.53
C GLU A 66 5.64 -1.49 -7.28
N VAL A 67 4.60 -2.30 -7.42
CA VAL A 67 3.78 -2.83 -6.33
C VAL A 67 3.42 -4.28 -6.61
N SER A 68 3.78 -5.18 -5.70
CA SER A 68 3.40 -6.60 -5.82
C SER A 68 1.91 -6.77 -5.49
N LEU A 69 1.28 -7.84 -6.04
CA LEU A 69 -0.10 -8.18 -5.68
C LEU A 69 -0.25 -8.43 -4.18
N GLU A 70 0.73 -9.08 -3.56
CA GLU A 70 0.74 -9.34 -2.11
C GLU A 70 0.69 -8.04 -1.30
N LEU A 71 1.54 -7.05 -1.61
CA LEU A 71 1.51 -5.76 -0.94
C LEU A 71 0.18 -5.04 -1.17
N LEU A 72 -0.34 -5.07 -2.39
CA LEU A 72 -1.62 -4.45 -2.72
C LEU A 72 -2.77 -5.05 -1.91
N LEU A 73 -2.80 -6.39 -1.76
CA LEU A 73 -3.79 -7.09 -0.95
C LEU A 73 -3.64 -6.76 0.54
N ASN A 74 -2.42 -6.76 1.07
CA ASN A 74 -2.16 -6.42 2.48
C ASN A 74 -2.61 -4.99 2.81
N LEU A 75 -2.45 -4.05 1.88
CA LEU A 75 -2.96 -2.69 2.03
C LEU A 75 -4.49 -2.63 1.94
N TYR A 76 -5.09 -3.34 0.99
CA TYR A 76 -6.55 -3.45 0.87
C TYR A 76 -7.16 -4.03 2.14
N PHE A 77 -6.57 -5.04 2.78
CA PHE A 77 -7.07 -5.61 4.04
C PHE A 77 -7.14 -4.60 5.18
N GLN A 78 -6.34 -3.54 5.16
CA GLN A 78 -6.42 -2.45 6.15
C GLN A 78 -7.67 -1.58 5.99
N THR A 79 -8.38 -1.70 4.86
CA THR A 79 -9.56 -0.87 4.54
C THR A 79 -10.88 -1.57 4.86
N ILE A 80 -10.87 -2.84 5.23
CA ILE A 80 -12.09 -3.65 5.40
C ILE A 80 -12.16 -4.33 6.78
N ASP A 81 -13.37 -4.65 7.20
CA ASP A 81 -13.63 -5.73 8.17
C ASP A 81 -13.94 -7.02 7.38
N PRO A 82 -12.99 -7.94 7.24
CA PRO A 82 -13.16 -9.13 6.42
C PRO A 82 -14.11 -10.17 7.06
N THR A 83 -14.57 -9.96 8.30
CA THR A 83 -15.52 -10.83 8.99
C THR A 83 -16.96 -10.33 8.88
N SER A 84 -17.16 -9.13 8.32
CA SER A 84 -18.48 -8.50 8.21
C SER A 84 -19.21 -8.98 6.95
N ILE A 85 -20.43 -9.48 7.13
CA ILE A 85 -21.27 -9.97 6.03
C ILE A 85 -22.09 -8.81 5.47
N ASN A 86 -21.99 -8.55 4.16
CA ASN A 86 -22.79 -7.54 3.46
C ASN A 86 -22.80 -6.16 4.13
N ARG A 87 -21.67 -5.78 4.74
CA ARG A 87 -21.57 -4.52 5.46
C ARG A 87 -20.12 -4.08 5.59
N GLN A 88 -19.86 -2.76 5.44
CA GLN A 88 -18.62 -2.13 5.85
C GLN A 88 -18.93 -0.79 6.53
N GLY A 89 -18.53 -0.66 7.81
CA GLY A 89 -18.86 0.50 8.61
C GLY A 89 -20.38 0.70 8.74
N TYR A 90 -20.89 1.83 8.25
CA TYR A 90 -22.32 2.17 8.24
C TYR A 90 -23.04 1.70 6.98
N ASP A 91 -22.30 1.35 5.92
CA ASP A 91 -22.88 0.90 4.65
C ASP A 91 -23.36 -0.54 4.78
N GLN A 92 -24.65 -0.79 4.51
CA GLN A 92 -25.31 -2.09 4.62
C GLN A 92 -25.99 -2.44 3.30
N GLY A 93 -25.83 -3.68 2.84
CA GLY A 93 -26.39 -4.21 1.61
C GLY A 93 -25.42 -5.18 0.96
N THR A 94 -25.93 -6.07 0.11
CA THR A 94 -25.12 -7.10 -0.58
C THR A 94 -24.03 -6.48 -1.46
N GLN A 95 -24.25 -5.25 -1.95
CA GLN A 95 -23.28 -4.51 -2.74
C GLN A 95 -22.03 -4.09 -1.94
N TYR A 96 -22.12 -4.03 -0.61
CA TYR A 96 -21.00 -3.63 0.26
C TYR A 96 -20.23 -4.82 0.86
N ARG A 97 -20.44 -6.03 0.32
CA ARG A 97 -19.65 -7.20 0.71
C ARG A 97 -18.20 -7.06 0.29
N THR A 98 -17.33 -7.78 0.96
CA THR A 98 -15.90 -7.81 0.64
C THR A 98 -15.57 -8.92 -0.35
N GLY A 99 -14.65 -8.65 -1.29
CA GLY A 99 -14.27 -9.63 -2.29
C GLY A 99 -13.01 -9.28 -3.05
N ILE A 100 -12.31 -10.33 -3.48
CA ILE A 100 -11.18 -10.29 -4.39
C ILE A 100 -11.57 -11.09 -5.63
N TYR A 101 -11.69 -10.42 -6.77
CA TYR A 101 -12.07 -11.08 -8.02
C TYR A 101 -10.89 -11.01 -9.00
N TYR A 102 -10.41 -12.18 -9.43
CA TYR A 102 -9.21 -12.31 -10.26
C TYR A 102 -9.55 -12.71 -11.70
N THR A 103 -8.75 -12.23 -12.64
CA THR A 103 -8.81 -12.60 -14.07
C THR A 103 -7.74 -13.62 -14.44
N ASP A 104 -6.57 -13.55 -13.79
CA ASP A 104 -5.48 -14.51 -13.99
C ASP A 104 -5.47 -15.57 -12.87
N LYS A 105 -5.54 -16.84 -13.27
CA LYS A 105 -5.45 -17.97 -12.32
C LYS A 105 -4.10 -18.07 -11.63
N ALA A 106 -3.04 -17.49 -12.20
CA ALA A 106 -1.72 -17.46 -11.58
C ALA A 106 -1.72 -16.66 -10.27
N ASP A 107 -2.61 -15.66 -10.15
CA ASP A 107 -2.76 -14.84 -8.96
C ASP A 107 -3.40 -15.59 -7.78
N LEU A 108 -4.13 -16.68 -8.04
CA LEU A 108 -4.92 -17.39 -7.02
C LEU A 108 -4.07 -17.87 -5.84
N THR A 109 -2.86 -18.36 -6.10
CA THR A 109 -1.96 -18.82 -5.04
C THR A 109 -1.53 -17.68 -4.11
N ILE A 110 -1.23 -16.51 -4.69
CA ILE A 110 -0.85 -15.30 -3.93
C ILE A 110 -2.04 -14.84 -3.09
N ILE A 111 -3.23 -14.79 -3.70
CA ILE A 111 -4.46 -14.38 -3.02
C ILE A 111 -4.78 -15.32 -1.84
N GLN A 112 -4.73 -16.64 -2.06
CA GLN A 112 -5.02 -17.62 -1.03
C GLN A 112 -4.02 -17.55 0.14
N ASN A 113 -2.74 -17.37 -0.15
CA ASN A 113 -1.72 -17.19 0.89
C ASN A 113 -1.99 -15.92 1.71
N ALA A 114 -2.24 -14.79 1.06
CA ALA A 114 -2.55 -13.53 1.74
C ALA A 114 -3.81 -13.63 2.62
N VAL A 115 -4.88 -14.28 2.12
CA VAL A 115 -6.11 -14.50 2.90
C VAL A 115 -5.89 -15.48 4.05
N CYS A 116 -5.04 -16.50 3.87
CA CYS A 116 -4.68 -17.43 4.93
C CYS A 116 -3.92 -16.72 6.07
N GLU A 117 -2.99 -15.83 5.75
CA GLU A 117 -2.30 -15.01 6.76
C GLU A 117 -3.29 -14.07 7.46
N LEU A 118 -4.14 -13.36 6.70
CA LEU A 118 -5.18 -12.50 7.27
C LEU A 118 -6.09 -13.25 8.25
N ALA A 119 -6.47 -14.49 7.92
CA ALA A 119 -7.38 -15.29 8.77
C ALA A 119 -6.80 -15.57 10.15
N LYS A 120 -5.49 -15.58 10.33
CA LYS A 120 -4.84 -15.79 11.63
C LYS A 120 -5.04 -14.62 12.60
N GLU A 121 -5.36 -13.44 12.10
CA GLU A 121 -5.59 -12.24 12.91
C GLU A 121 -7.02 -12.19 13.49
N TYR A 122 -7.91 -13.05 13.02
CA TYR A 122 -9.33 -13.02 13.38
C TYR A 122 -9.78 -14.33 14.08
N SER A 123 -10.56 -14.18 15.14
CA SER A 123 -11.19 -15.33 15.84
C SER A 123 -12.46 -15.81 15.16
N ARG A 124 -13.05 -15.02 14.25
CA ARG A 124 -14.24 -15.33 13.48
C ARG A 124 -13.87 -15.72 12.05
N PRO A 125 -14.68 -16.57 11.39
CA PRO A 125 -14.49 -16.86 9.97
C PRO A 125 -14.51 -15.59 9.13
N LEU A 126 -13.69 -15.53 8.10
CA LEU A 126 -13.74 -14.47 7.12
C LEU A 126 -14.99 -14.63 6.24
N ALA A 127 -15.62 -13.50 5.91
CA ALA A 127 -16.72 -13.38 4.95
C ALA A 127 -16.24 -12.88 3.58
N LEU A 128 -14.93 -12.74 3.42
CA LEU A 128 -14.27 -12.26 2.21
C LEU A 128 -14.41 -13.27 1.06
N GLU A 129 -15.02 -12.87 -0.05
CA GLU A 129 -15.11 -13.68 -1.25
C GLU A 129 -13.76 -13.73 -1.99
N VAL A 130 -13.38 -14.90 -2.53
CA VAL A 130 -12.26 -15.07 -3.46
C VAL A 130 -12.76 -15.86 -4.64
N GLU A 131 -13.06 -15.18 -5.74
CA GLU A 131 -13.68 -15.78 -6.91
C GLU A 131 -13.04 -15.31 -8.23
N PRO A 132 -13.15 -16.08 -9.32
CA PRO A 132 -12.89 -15.54 -10.65
C PRO A 132 -13.83 -14.38 -10.95
N LEU A 133 -13.35 -13.39 -11.66
CA LEU A 133 -14.22 -12.35 -12.22
C LEU A 133 -15.14 -12.95 -13.27
N LYS A 134 -16.45 -12.88 -13.06
CA LYS A 134 -17.49 -13.38 -13.99
C LYS A 134 -17.93 -12.27 -14.93
N ASN A 135 -18.14 -11.09 -14.40
CA ASN A 135 -18.51 -9.88 -15.14
C ASN A 135 -18.13 -8.63 -14.34
N PHE A 136 -17.93 -7.53 -15.06
CA PHE A 136 -17.72 -6.21 -14.49
C PHE A 136 -18.35 -5.16 -15.40
N TYR A 137 -19.11 -4.26 -14.81
CA TYR A 137 -19.73 -3.13 -15.51
C TYR A 137 -19.29 -1.83 -14.81
N ASN A 138 -18.75 -0.90 -15.59
CA ASN A 138 -18.37 0.40 -15.05
C ASN A 138 -19.58 1.09 -14.43
N ALA A 139 -19.41 1.64 -13.25
CA ALA A 139 -20.39 2.51 -12.65
C ALA A 139 -20.49 3.84 -13.43
N GLU A 140 -21.58 4.55 -13.23
CA GLU A 140 -21.86 5.81 -13.89
C GLU A 140 -20.73 6.83 -13.68
N GLU A 141 -20.52 7.73 -14.63
CA GLU A 141 -19.40 8.69 -14.64
C GLU A 141 -19.30 9.55 -13.37
N TYR A 142 -20.42 9.84 -12.72
CA TYR A 142 -20.43 10.63 -11.48
C TYR A 142 -19.83 9.87 -10.28
N HIS A 143 -19.69 8.54 -10.35
CA HIS A 143 -19.02 7.74 -9.35
C HIS A 143 -17.50 7.66 -9.55
N GLN A 144 -17.01 7.80 -10.79
CA GLN A 144 -15.59 7.71 -11.09
C GLN A 144 -14.82 8.86 -10.46
N ASN A 145 -13.75 8.54 -9.73
CA ASN A 145 -12.93 9.53 -9.01
C ASN A 145 -13.74 10.48 -8.12
N TYR A 146 -14.76 9.93 -7.43
CA TYR A 146 -15.74 10.73 -6.70
C TYR A 146 -15.09 11.65 -5.66
N LEU A 147 -14.18 11.13 -4.82
CA LEU A 147 -13.54 11.92 -3.77
C LEU A 147 -12.51 12.94 -4.28
N ASP A 148 -12.01 12.80 -5.50
CA ASP A 148 -11.17 13.83 -6.13
C ASP A 148 -12.03 15.00 -6.60
N LYS A 149 -13.23 14.69 -7.12
CA LYS A 149 -14.22 15.68 -7.56
C LYS A 149 -14.95 16.34 -6.36
N ASN A 150 -15.06 15.60 -5.25
CA ASN A 150 -15.79 15.99 -4.03
C ASN A 150 -14.95 15.70 -2.78
N PRO A 151 -13.94 16.52 -2.44
CA PRO A 151 -13.03 16.25 -1.32
C PRO A 151 -13.71 16.14 0.05
N ASP A 152 -14.84 16.81 0.24
CA ASP A 152 -15.67 16.76 1.46
C ASP A 152 -16.80 15.71 1.36
N GLY A 153 -16.78 14.88 0.32
CA GLY A 153 -17.78 13.85 0.09
C GLY A 153 -17.73 12.73 1.12
N TYR A 154 -18.79 11.91 1.13
CA TYR A 154 -18.88 10.76 2.03
C TYR A 154 -17.72 9.77 1.79
N CYS A 155 -17.07 9.39 2.88
CA CYS A 155 -16.05 8.34 2.91
C CYS A 155 -16.17 7.53 4.18
N HIS A 156 -16.26 6.20 4.06
CA HIS A 156 -16.31 5.29 5.21
C HIS A 156 -14.91 5.00 5.81
N LEU A 157 -13.83 5.33 5.09
CA LEU A 157 -12.46 5.08 5.52
C LEU A 157 -11.90 6.21 6.38
N ASN A 158 -11.05 5.84 7.33
CA ASN A 158 -10.30 6.82 8.11
C ASN A 158 -9.26 7.52 7.23
N PRO A 159 -9.19 8.87 7.20
CA PRO A 159 -8.21 9.61 6.40
C PRO A 159 -6.74 9.24 6.63
N LYS A 160 -6.38 8.70 7.80
CA LYS A 160 -5.02 8.19 8.07
C LYS A 160 -4.62 7.02 7.16
N LEU A 161 -5.58 6.27 6.64
CA LEU A 161 -5.32 5.18 5.71
C LEU A 161 -4.78 5.70 4.37
N PHE A 162 -5.23 6.88 3.92
CA PHE A 162 -4.71 7.48 2.68
C PHE A 162 -3.23 7.86 2.81
N GLU A 163 -2.80 8.29 4.00
CA GLU A 163 -1.38 8.53 4.28
C GLU A 163 -0.58 7.23 4.30
N LEU A 164 -1.14 6.16 4.89
CA LEU A 164 -0.55 4.82 4.84
C LEU A 164 -0.35 4.36 3.39
N ALA A 165 -1.37 4.48 2.53
CA ALA A 165 -1.29 4.10 1.13
C ALA A 165 -0.17 4.86 0.37
N ARG A 166 -0.07 6.17 0.58
CA ARG A 166 0.99 7.00 -0.04
C ARG A 166 2.40 6.61 0.37
N ARG A 167 2.58 6.12 1.60
CA ARG A 167 3.90 5.78 2.16
C ARG A 167 4.29 4.33 1.99
N ALA A 168 3.36 3.43 1.74
CA ALA A 168 3.55 1.98 1.84
C ALA A 168 4.71 1.45 0.99
N ASN A 169 4.93 2.02 -0.21
CA ASN A 169 6.04 1.69 -1.09
C ASN A 169 6.65 2.95 -1.74
N ALA A 170 6.57 4.09 -1.03
CA ALA A 170 7.22 5.30 -1.50
C ALA A 170 8.72 5.06 -1.65
N ILE A 171 9.31 5.57 -2.72
CA ILE A 171 10.77 5.58 -2.84
C ILE A 171 11.29 6.60 -1.83
N PRO A 172 12.11 6.19 -0.86
CA PRO A 172 12.71 7.14 0.06
C PRO A 172 13.49 8.21 -0.72
N SER A 173 13.20 9.47 -0.46
CA SER A 173 13.93 10.58 -1.08
C SER A 173 14.99 11.09 -0.11
N TYR A 174 16.19 10.56 -0.25
CA TYR A 174 17.36 10.98 0.53
C TYR A 174 17.96 12.25 -0.07
N LYS A 175 17.35 13.41 0.22
CA LYS A 175 17.88 14.69 -0.25
C LYS A 175 18.86 15.27 0.77
N LYS A 176 20.05 15.64 0.30
CA LYS A 176 21.04 16.37 1.11
C LYS A 176 20.41 17.68 1.61
N PRO A 177 20.37 17.91 2.94
CA PRO A 177 19.91 19.19 3.50
C PRO A 177 20.77 20.37 3.06
N SER A 178 20.27 21.59 3.27
CA SER A 178 21.07 22.79 3.00
C SER A 178 22.29 22.86 3.92
N ASP A 179 23.36 23.54 3.45
CA ASP A 179 24.59 23.71 4.23
C ASP A 179 24.33 24.32 5.63
N ALA A 180 23.45 25.30 5.71
CA ALA A 180 23.05 25.90 6.99
C ALA A 180 22.40 24.89 7.93
N THR A 181 21.57 24.00 7.40
CA THR A 181 20.93 22.92 8.19
C THR A 181 21.96 21.92 8.70
N LEU A 182 22.92 21.54 7.84
CA LEU A 182 23.98 20.59 8.19
C LEU A 182 24.91 21.16 9.26
N ARG A 183 25.29 22.43 9.19
CA ARG A 183 26.10 23.13 10.23
C ARG A 183 25.42 23.17 11.58
N ASN A 184 24.09 23.25 11.60
CA ASN A 184 23.34 23.26 12.86
C ASN A 184 23.09 21.85 13.42
N LYS A 185 23.08 20.82 12.57
CA LYS A 185 22.75 19.44 12.94
C LYS A 185 23.99 18.62 13.33
N LEU A 186 25.11 18.83 12.62
CA LEU A 186 26.31 18.03 12.75
C LEU A 186 27.33 18.65 13.72
N SER A 187 28.13 17.81 14.38
CA SER A 187 29.33 18.29 15.07
C SER A 187 30.33 18.86 14.06
N PRO A 188 31.31 19.68 14.50
CA PRO A 188 32.35 20.18 13.59
C PRO A 188 33.12 19.07 12.87
N GLU A 189 33.40 17.95 13.52
CA GLU A 189 34.06 16.79 12.97
C GLU A 189 33.18 16.08 11.94
N GLN A 190 31.92 15.76 12.29
CA GLN A 190 30.94 15.15 11.37
C GLN A 190 30.75 16.02 10.12
N TYR A 191 30.70 17.36 10.29
CA TYR A 191 30.59 18.27 9.17
C TYR A 191 31.87 18.24 8.30
N ALA A 192 33.06 18.23 8.91
CA ALA A 192 34.33 18.19 8.17
C ALA A 192 34.45 16.87 7.37
N VAL A 193 34.10 15.74 7.96
CA VAL A 193 34.12 14.43 7.30
C VAL A 193 33.13 14.38 6.15
N THR A 194 31.88 14.78 6.37
CA THR A 194 30.81 14.62 5.37
C THR A 194 30.81 15.70 4.27
N GLN A 195 31.39 16.88 4.52
CA GLN A 195 31.33 18.02 3.58
C GLN A 195 32.70 18.46 3.07
N ASN A 196 33.79 18.19 3.79
CA ASN A 196 35.13 18.71 3.47
C ASN A 196 36.18 17.61 3.23
N ASN A 197 35.75 16.37 3.00
CA ASN A 197 36.62 15.20 2.77
C ASN A 197 37.65 14.94 3.91
N ALA A 198 37.31 15.31 5.14
CA ALA A 198 38.13 14.93 6.28
C ALA A 198 37.90 13.46 6.64
N THR A 199 38.73 12.91 7.53
CA THR A 199 38.64 11.54 8.02
C THR A 199 38.62 11.56 9.54
N GLU A 200 37.79 10.73 10.15
CA GLU A 200 37.80 10.51 11.61
C GLU A 200 39.08 9.78 12.03
N PRO A 201 39.56 10.01 13.26
CA PRO A 201 40.68 9.26 13.80
C PRO A 201 40.33 7.76 13.93
N PRO A 202 41.26 6.84 13.58
CA PRO A 202 41.05 5.41 13.76
C PRO A 202 40.89 5.09 15.26
N PHE A 203 40.01 4.15 15.60
CA PHE A 203 39.69 3.72 16.97
C PHE A 203 39.07 4.79 17.87
N HIS A 204 38.70 5.94 17.33
CA HIS A 204 38.09 7.06 18.08
C HIS A 204 36.80 7.60 17.42
N ASN A 205 36.31 6.93 16.38
CA ASN A 205 35.03 7.26 15.77
C ASN A 205 33.88 6.55 16.51
N GLU A 206 32.65 7.05 16.31
CA GLU A 206 31.46 6.67 17.10
C GLU A 206 31.10 5.18 16.99
N TYR A 207 31.39 4.53 15.87
CA TYR A 207 30.90 3.17 15.57
C TYR A 207 32.00 2.15 15.33
N TRP A 208 33.26 2.44 15.64
CA TRP A 208 34.37 1.54 15.34
C TRP A 208 34.28 0.18 16.06
N ASP A 209 33.72 0.17 17.29
CA ASP A 209 33.52 -1.01 18.14
C ASP A 209 32.02 -1.35 18.34
N GLU A 210 31.12 -0.78 17.54
CA GLU A 210 29.69 -1.04 17.64
C GLU A 210 29.36 -2.48 17.22
N THR A 211 28.72 -3.25 18.12
CA THR A 211 28.37 -4.67 17.91
C THR A 211 26.87 -4.95 17.90
N ARG A 212 26.05 -3.95 18.18
CA ARG A 212 24.59 -4.11 18.19
C ARG A 212 24.05 -4.30 16.76
N GLU A 213 22.99 -5.10 16.65
CA GLU A 213 22.27 -5.22 15.37
C GLU A 213 21.60 -3.90 14.99
N GLY A 214 21.73 -3.54 13.71
CA GLY A 214 21.16 -2.30 13.20
C GLY A 214 21.52 -2.01 11.75
N ILE A 215 21.06 -0.84 11.29
CA ILE A 215 21.35 -0.32 9.95
C ILE A 215 22.20 0.93 10.11
N TYR A 216 23.33 0.96 9.42
CA TYR A 216 24.17 2.16 9.30
C TYR A 216 23.56 3.08 8.24
N VAL A 217 23.39 4.34 8.58
CA VAL A 217 22.78 5.33 7.70
C VAL A 217 23.71 6.54 7.51
N ASP A 218 23.63 7.18 6.36
CA ASP A 218 24.29 8.47 6.13
C ASP A 218 23.73 9.52 7.10
N ILE A 219 24.60 10.11 7.91
CA ILE A 219 24.21 11.06 8.95
C ILE A 219 23.59 12.35 8.39
N THR A 220 23.87 12.69 7.15
CA THR A 220 23.34 13.89 6.49
C THR A 220 21.95 13.67 5.94
N THR A 221 21.71 12.54 5.27
CA THR A 221 20.49 12.23 4.51
C THR A 221 19.58 11.21 5.18
N GLY A 222 20.15 10.35 6.07
CA GLY A 222 19.45 9.19 6.63
C GLY A 222 19.38 8.01 5.67
N GLU A 223 20.10 8.06 4.50
CA GLU A 223 20.13 6.96 3.53
C GLU A 223 20.78 5.73 4.14
N PRO A 224 20.15 4.53 4.05
CA PRO A 224 20.78 3.29 4.46
C PRO A 224 22.05 3.00 3.66
N LEU A 225 23.15 2.72 4.32
CA LEU A 225 24.45 2.42 3.70
C LEU A 225 24.73 0.91 3.72
N PHE A 226 24.64 0.28 4.90
CA PHE A 226 24.82 -1.16 5.09
C PHE A 226 24.18 -1.64 6.41
N VAL A 227 24.04 -2.94 6.56
CA VAL A 227 23.52 -3.56 7.79
C VAL A 227 24.65 -4.13 8.65
N SER A 228 24.41 -4.22 9.95
CA SER A 228 25.43 -4.72 10.91
C SER A 228 25.91 -6.14 10.62
N THR A 229 25.09 -6.96 9.96
CA THR A 229 25.47 -8.31 9.52
C THR A 229 26.53 -8.34 8.41
N ASP A 230 26.73 -7.21 7.71
CA ASP A 230 27.74 -7.07 6.65
C ASP A 230 29.11 -6.65 7.21
N LYS A 231 29.18 -6.30 8.51
CA LYS A 231 30.44 -5.91 9.15
C LYS A 231 31.41 -7.08 9.25
N PHE A 232 32.67 -6.75 9.09
CA PHE A 232 33.78 -7.64 9.40
C PHE A 232 34.84 -6.89 10.19
N ASP A 233 35.70 -7.63 10.92
CA ASP A 233 36.82 -7.05 11.66
C ASP A 233 37.99 -6.80 10.69
N SER A 234 38.15 -5.56 10.28
CA SER A 234 39.25 -5.15 9.43
C SER A 234 40.52 -4.77 10.19
N GLY A 235 40.42 -4.56 11.51
CA GLY A 235 41.51 -4.06 12.35
C GLY A 235 41.97 -2.64 12.02
N CYS A 236 41.26 -1.89 11.14
CA CYS A 236 41.67 -0.56 10.68
C CYS A 236 41.20 0.60 11.59
N GLY A 237 40.31 0.30 12.56
CA GLY A 237 39.78 1.29 13.50
C GLY A 237 38.59 2.12 12.97
N TRP A 238 37.95 1.66 11.88
CA TRP A 238 36.67 2.14 11.38
C TRP A 238 35.68 1.00 11.24
N PRO A 239 34.37 1.27 11.25
CA PRO A 239 33.36 0.25 10.95
C PRO A 239 33.55 -0.25 9.52
N SER A 240 33.72 -1.53 9.33
CA SER A 240 34.05 -2.15 8.03
C SER A 240 33.13 -3.33 7.74
#